data_30ddf15358bf3444991f5baf18357609
#
_entry.id   30ddf15358bf3444991f5baf18357609
#
_cell.length_a   1.000
_cell.length_b   1.000
_cell.length_c   1.000
_cell.angle_alpha   90.00
_cell.angle_beta   90.00
_cell.angle_gamma   90.00
#
_symmetry.space_group_name_H-M   'P 1'
#
loop_
_entity.id
_entity.type
_entity.pdbx_description
1 polymer ?
#
loop_
_entity_poly.entity_id
_entity_poly.type
_entity_poly.pdbx_seq_one_letter_code
_entity_poly.pdbx_strand_id
1 'polypeptide(L)'
;MQPDYAYTLTTPEGGQQRIAIELVDDTIAIPDSFKPPAWAQLTYHQCSHCPLDKETHRYCPIALNLAFLLPESALGDSFQPVSVQVETPQRQYNQTSTLQRALSSLFGLICGLSDCPHTRFLRPMARFHLPLSNQTETLVRTASLYLLQQYMNGHQENDKS
;
A
#
# COMPACT_ATOMS: atom_id res chain seq x y z
N MET A 1 -7.64 5.17 18.92
CA MET A 1 -6.97 3.91 18.54
C MET A 1 -5.74 4.30 17.73
N GLN A 2 -4.61 3.64 17.93
CA GLN A 2 -3.39 3.94 17.15
C GLN A 2 -3.53 3.27 15.78
N PRO A 3 -3.27 3.97 14.65
CA PRO A 3 -3.36 3.36 13.34
C PRO A 3 -2.27 2.29 13.14
N ASP A 4 -2.51 1.34 12.26
CA ASP A 4 -1.52 0.30 11.91
C ASP A 4 -0.30 0.90 11.21
N TYR A 5 -0.53 1.92 10.37
CA TYR A 5 0.53 2.72 9.74
C TYR A 5 0.13 4.19 9.75
N ALA A 6 1.06 5.07 10.04
CA ALA A 6 0.88 6.51 9.86
C ALA A 6 2.10 7.09 9.14
N TYR A 7 1.89 7.61 7.95
CA TYR A 7 2.87 8.39 7.20
C TYR A 7 2.68 9.86 7.52
N THR A 8 3.73 10.53 7.93
CA THR A 8 3.78 11.99 8.08
C THR A 8 4.84 12.52 7.14
N LEU A 9 4.40 13.33 6.17
CA LEU A 9 5.26 13.99 5.20
C LEU A 9 5.36 15.46 5.57
N THR A 10 6.57 15.96 5.76
CA THR A 10 6.81 17.38 6.10
C THR A 10 7.67 18.02 5.03
N THR A 11 7.17 19.11 4.42
CA THR A 11 7.92 19.89 3.43
C THR A 11 8.91 20.83 4.09
N PRO A 12 9.92 21.34 3.36
CA PRO A 12 10.89 22.30 3.90
C PRO A 12 10.24 23.58 4.44
N GLU A 13 9.11 23.99 3.87
CA GLU A 13 8.34 25.18 4.26
C GLU A 13 7.49 24.93 5.52
N GLY A 14 7.53 23.72 6.07
CA GLY A 14 6.79 23.34 7.28
C GLY A 14 5.36 22.84 7.01
N GLY A 15 4.96 22.70 5.75
CA GLY A 15 3.69 22.03 5.39
C GLY A 15 3.75 20.57 5.81
N GLN A 16 2.68 20.08 6.45
CA GLN A 16 2.64 18.71 6.94
C GLN A 16 1.36 18.00 6.46
N GLN A 17 1.53 16.77 5.99
CA GLN A 17 0.42 15.88 5.69
C GLN A 17 0.61 14.55 6.41
N ARG A 18 -0.44 14.13 7.11
CA ARG A 18 -0.51 12.83 7.77
C ARG A 18 -1.52 11.94 7.07
N ILE A 19 -1.10 10.70 6.75
CA ILE A 19 -1.90 9.66 6.14
C ILE A 19 -1.91 8.49 7.12
N ALA A 20 -3.06 8.26 7.74
CA ALA A 20 -3.26 7.18 8.70
C ALA A 20 -3.98 6.02 8.02
N ILE A 21 -3.49 4.81 8.23
CA ILE A 21 -4.03 3.57 7.67
C ILE A 21 -4.44 2.68 8.83
N GLU A 22 -5.70 2.35 8.89
CA GLU A 22 -6.27 1.36 9.80
C GLU A 22 -6.64 0.11 9.02
N LEU A 23 -6.42 -1.06 9.60
CA LEU A 23 -6.66 -2.34 8.95
C LEU A 23 -7.82 -3.09 9.63
N VAL A 24 -8.63 -3.73 8.81
CA VAL A 24 -9.59 -4.76 9.21
C VAL A 24 -9.35 -5.97 8.31
N ASP A 25 -9.12 -7.12 8.91
CA ASP A 25 -8.82 -8.38 8.19
C ASP A 25 -7.69 -8.24 7.17
N ASP A 26 -6.60 -7.56 7.56
CA ASP A 26 -5.42 -7.27 6.72
C ASP A 26 -5.71 -6.42 5.46
N THR A 27 -6.85 -5.72 5.41
CA THR A 27 -7.20 -4.77 4.35
C THR A 27 -7.45 -3.38 4.91
N ILE A 28 -7.35 -2.35 4.07
CA ILE A 28 -7.56 -0.97 4.50
C ILE A 28 -9.02 -0.76 4.87
N ALA A 29 -9.26 -0.30 6.09
CA ALA A 29 -10.59 0.01 6.59
C ALA A 29 -11.11 1.31 5.93
N ILE A 30 -12.12 1.19 5.08
CA ILE A 30 -12.78 2.33 4.44
C ILE A 30 -14.19 2.44 5.01
N PRO A 31 -14.57 3.58 5.58
CA PRO A 31 -15.92 3.75 6.13
C PRO A 31 -16.98 3.78 5.03
N ASP A 32 -18.15 3.23 5.31
CA ASP A 32 -19.29 3.20 4.37
C ASP A 32 -19.75 4.60 3.93
N SER A 33 -19.45 5.62 4.73
CA SER A 33 -19.75 7.02 4.42
C SER A 33 -18.85 7.62 3.34
N PHE A 34 -17.72 6.98 3.01
CA PHE A 34 -16.81 7.44 1.97
C PHE A 34 -17.47 7.36 0.60
N LYS A 35 -17.37 8.45 -0.15
CA LYS A 35 -17.90 8.53 -1.53
C LYS A 35 -16.74 8.53 -2.52
N PRO A 36 -16.42 7.39 -3.13
CA PRO A 36 -15.32 7.31 -4.07
C PRO A 36 -15.58 8.16 -5.31
N PRO A 37 -14.55 8.83 -5.84
CA PRO A 37 -14.65 9.58 -7.09
C PRO A 37 -14.87 8.66 -8.29
N ALA A 38 -15.34 9.22 -9.41
CA ALA A 38 -15.64 8.46 -10.62
C ALA A 38 -14.43 7.67 -11.17
N TRP A 39 -13.22 8.23 -11.02
CA TRP A 39 -12.00 7.57 -11.48
C TRP A 39 -11.63 6.30 -10.69
N ALA A 40 -12.20 6.09 -9.49
CA ALA A 40 -12.02 4.86 -8.72
C ALA A 40 -12.88 3.70 -9.23
N GLN A 41 -13.86 3.96 -10.11
CA GLN A 41 -14.70 2.91 -10.69
C GLN A 41 -13.85 1.92 -11.51
N LEU A 42 -14.18 0.63 -11.43
CA LEU A 42 -13.48 -0.43 -12.14
C LEU A 42 -13.48 -0.19 -13.67
N THR A 43 -14.59 0.34 -14.19
CA THR A 43 -14.80 0.61 -15.61
C THR A 43 -14.09 1.86 -16.13
N TYR A 44 -13.53 2.71 -15.25
CA TYR A 44 -12.91 3.96 -15.67
C TYR A 44 -11.63 3.71 -16.50
N HIS A 45 -10.72 2.87 -15.97
CA HIS A 45 -9.51 2.40 -16.66
C HIS A 45 -9.14 1.00 -16.18
N GLN A 46 -10.01 0.03 -16.48
CA GLN A 46 -9.76 -1.36 -16.10
C GLN A 46 -8.52 -1.91 -16.80
N CYS A 47 -7.62 -2.57 -16.04
CA CYS A 47 -6.45 -3.22 -16.61
C CYS A 47 -6.87 -4.30 -17.61
N SER A 48 -6.16 -4.44 -18.74
CA SER A 48 -6.49 -5.39 -19.81
C SER A 48 -6.54 -6.86 -19.34
N HIS A 49 -5.85 -7.20 -18.28
CA HIS A 49 -5.78 -8.54 -17.68
C HIS A 49 -6.46 -8.61 -16.31
N CYS A 50 -7.27 -7.62 -15.94
CA CYS A 50 -7.99 -7.61 -14.67
C CYS A 50 -9.09 -8.69 -14.69
N PRO A 51 -9.07 -9.65 -13.73
CA PRO A 51 -10.06 -10.71 -13.67
C PRO A 51 -11.37 -10.29 -12.96
N LEU A 52 -11.43 -9.06 -12.42
CA LEU A 52 -12.61 -8.59 -11.71
C LEU A 52 -13.74 -8.28 -12.69
N ASP A 53 -14.93 -8.75 -12.36
CA ASP A 53 -16.13 -8.45 -13.13
C ASP A 53 -16.76 -7.13 -12.63
N LYS A 54 -17.07 -6.24 -13.55
CA LYS A 54 -17.71 -4.94 -13.31
C LYS A 54 -19.10 -5.04 -12.70
N GLU A 55 -19.78 -6.17 -12.86
CA GLU A 55 -21.14 -6.37 -12.33
C GLU A 55 -21.10 -6.73 -10.84
N THR A 56 -20.00 -7.35 -10.39
CA THR A 56 -19.79 -7.73 -9.00
C THR A 56 -18.86 -6.80 -8.25
N HIS A 57 -17.98 -6.06 -8.97
CA HIS A 57 -17.00 -5.15 -8.40
C HIS A 57 -17.16 -3.74 -9.00
N ARG A 58 -17.76 -2.85 -8.22
CA ARG A 58 -17.99 -1.47 -8.66
C ARG A 58 -16.72 -0.66 -8.79
N TYR A 59 -15.73 -0.89 -7.95
CA TYR A 59 -14.49 -0.11 -7.86
C TYR A 59 -13.25 -0.97 -8.06
N CYS A 60 -12.18 -0.37 -8.63
CA CYS A 60 -10.86 -0.96 -8.58
C CYS A 60 -10.33 -0.89 -7.15
N PRO A 61 -9.93 -2.02 -6.51
CA PRO A 61 -9.50 -2.01 -5.11
C PRO A 61 -8.33 -1.08 -4.82
N ILE A 62 -7.36 -1.00 -5.73
CA ILE A 62 -6.21 -0.06 -5.58
C ILE A 62 -6.69 1.39 -5.71
N ALA A 63 -7.49 1.70 -6.73
CA ALA A 63 -7.97 3.06 -6.95
C ALA A 63 -8.88 3.54 -5.81
N LEU A 64 -9.70 2.65 -5.25
CA LEU A 64 -10.54 2.94 -4.09
C LEU A 64 -9.69 3.31 -2.87
N ASN A 65 -8.67 2.52 -2.56
CA ASN A 65 -7.76 2.78 -1.45
C ASN A 65 -6.96 4.07 -1.64
N LEU A 66 -6.48 4.33 -2.86
CA LEU A 66 -5.79 5.58 -3.20
C LEU A 66 -6.71 6.80 -3.01
N ALA A 67 -7.94 6.70 -3.50
CA ALA A 67 -8.92 7.80 -3.37
C ALA A 67 -9.27 8.10 -1.91
N PHE A 68 -9.27 7.08 -1.06
CA PHE A 68 -9.54 7.26 0.36
C PHE A 68 -8.36 7.86 1.11
N LEU A 69 -7.13 7.39 0.84
CA LEU A 69 -5.94 7.75 1.61
C LEU A 69 -5.23 9.00 1.10
N LEU A 70 -5.29 9.27 -0.21
CA LEU A 70 -4.61 10.41 -0.83
C LEU A 70 -5.64 11.46 -1.26
N PRO A 71 -5.84 12.52 -0.47
CA PRO A 71 -6.71 13.62 -0.88
C PRO A 71 -6.17 14.31 -2.13
N GLU A 72 -7.05 14.93 -2.91
CA GLU A 72 -6.71 15.64 -4.15
C GLU A 72 -5.80 16.88 -3.95
N SER A 73 -5.47 17.23 -2.70
CA SER A 73 -4.58 18.34 -2.40
C SER A 73 -3.16 18.04 -2.90
N ALA A 74 -2.64 18.90 -3.74
CA ALA A 74 -1.28 18.81 -4.24
C ALA A 74 -0.28 18.84 -3.07
N LEU A 75 0.53 17.78 -2.93
CA LEU A 75 1.60 17.70 -1.93
C LEU A 75 2.84 18.51 -2.35
N GLY A 76 2.80 19.15 -3.52
CA GLY A 76 3.90 19.89 -4.12
C GLY A 76 4.61 19.13 -5.23
N ASP A 77 5.81 19.57 -5.58
CA ASP A 77 6.59 18.97 -6.67
C ASP A 77 7.16 17.61 -6.29
N SER A 78 7.08 16.65 -7.20
CA SER A 78 7.51 15.27 -6.98
C SER A 78 8.98 15.13 -6.56
N PHE A 79 9.84 16.05 -7.01
CA PHE A 79 11.28 16.06 -6.71
C PHE A 79 11.64 16.83 -5.44
N GLN A 80 10.69 17.55 -4.83
CA GLN A 80 11.00 18.30 -3.62
C GLN A 80 11.43 17.36 -2.49
N PRO A 81 12.42 17.78 -1.66
CA PRO A 81 12.78 17.02 -0.47
C PRO A 81 11.64 17.07 0.55
N VAL A 82 11.40 15.94 1.21
CA VAL A 82 10.45 15.84 2.31
C VAL A 82 11.06 15.06 3.46
N SER A 83 10.74 15.44 4.69
CA SER A 83 10.97 14.59 5.84
C SER A 83 9.82 13.59 5.93
N VAL A 84 10.17 12.32 5.95
CA VAL A 84 9.21 11.20 6.01
C VAL A 84 9.32 10.54 7.37
N GLN A 85 8.26 10.57 8.14
CA GLN A 85 8.10 9.80 9.36
C GLN A 85 7.04 8.73 9.13
N VAL A 86 7.37 7.48 9.43
CA VAL A 86 6.41 6.37 9.37
C VAL A 86 6.34 5.70 10.72
N GLU A 87 5.16 5.65 11.28
CA GLU A 87 4.87 5.05 12.58
C GLU A 87 4.04 3.78 12.41
N THR A 88 4.41 2.77 13.15
CA THR A 88 3.63 1.55 13.37
C THR A 88 3.54 1.29 14.87
N PRO A 89 2.68 0.39 15.36
CA PRO A 89 2.63 0.07 16.78
C PRO A 89 3.96 -0.41 17.37
N GLN A 90 4.87 -0.93 16.54
CA GLN A 90 6.15 -1.52 16.99
C GLN A 90 7.36 -0.66 16.69
N ARG A 91 7.28 0.26 15.71
CA ARG A 91 8.47 0.94 15.16
C ARG A 91 8.15 2.32 14.63
N GLN A 92 9.17 3.14 14.62
CA GLN A 92 9.16 4.44 13.97
C GLN A 92 10.36 4.53 13.01
N TYR A 93 10.10 5.00 11.78
CA TYR A 93 11.10 5.24 10.76
C TYR A 93 11.14 6.73 10.45
N ASN A 94 12.34 7.29 10.34
CA ASN A 94 12.54 8.68 9.97
C ASN A 94 13.62 8.77 8.88
N GLN A 95 13.28 9.42 7.77
CA GLN A 95 14.23 9.59 6.66
C GLN A 95 13.86 10.84 5.85
N THR A 96 14.87 11.56 5.38
CA THR A 96 14.68 12.57 4.33
C THR A 96 14.75 11.90 2.96
N SER A 97 13.79 12.22 2.10
CA SER A 97 13.69 11.65 0.76
C SER A 97 13.04 12.65 -0.19
N THR A 98 12.80 12.28 -1.44
CA THR A 98 11.92 13.05 -2.33
C THR A 98 10.47 12.66 -2.12
N LEU A 99 9.56 13.57 -2.41
CA LEU A 99 8.12 13.30 -2.34
C LEU A 99 7.74 12.09 -3.21
N GLN A 100 8.31 11.98 -4.41
CA GLN A 100 8.08 10.85 -5.31
C GLN A 100 8.44 9.50 -4.66
N ARG A 101 9.60 9.41 -3.98
CA ARG A 101 10.01 8.16 -3.32
C ARG A 101 9.13 7.84 -2.12
N ALA A 102 8.73 8.86 -1.36
CA ALA A 102 7.81 8.69 -0.24
C ALA A 102 6.45 8.15 -0.71
N LEU A 103 5.89 8.77 -1.75
CA LEU A 103 4.62 8.31 -2.35
C LEU A 103 4.73 6.94 -3.01
N SER A 104 5.86 6.61 -3.66
CA SER A 104 6.09 5.27 -4.21
C SER A 104 6.12 4.19 -3.13
N SER A 105 6.75 4.48 -1.99
CA SER A 105 6.75 3.58 -0.83
C SER A 105 5.35 3.36 -0.28
N LEU A 106 4.58 4.42 -0.10
CA LEU A 106 3.19 4.37 0.33
C LEU A 106 2.30 3.63 -0.68
N PHE A 107 2.48 3.89 -1.97
CA PHE A 107 1.75 3.20 -3.03
C PHE A 107 1.98 1.68 -3.00
N GLY A 108 3.24 1.25 -2.82
CA GLY A 108 3.56 -0.17 -2.66
C GLY A 108 2.84 -0.81 -1.46
N LEU A 109 2.76 -0.10 -0.33
CA LEU A 109 1.99 -0.55 0.84
C LEU A 109 0.50 -0.67 0.51
N ILE A 110 -0.09 0.35 -0.12
CA ILE A 110 -1.51 0.36 -0.52
C ILE A 110 -1.82 -0.80 -1.48
N CYS A 111 -0.96 -1.04 -2.48
CA CYS A 111 -1.13 -2.17 -3.40
C CYS A 111 -1.16 -3.53 -2.68
N GLY A 112 -0.24 -3.74 -1.74
CA GLY A 112 -0.17 -4.99 -0.96
C GLY A 112 -1.35 -5.18 -0.01
N LEU A 113 -1.92 -4.10 0.52
CA LEU A 113 -3.07 -4.11 1.43
C LEU A 113 -4.42 -4.07 0.68
N SER A 114 -4.41 -3.92 -0.64
CA SER A 114 -5.63 -3.93 -1.45
C SER A 114 -6.08 -5.36 -1.76
N ASP A 115 -7.37 -5.52 -2.11
CA ASP A 115 -7.93 -6.77 -2.60
C ASP A 115 -7.76 -6.95 -4.12
N CYS A 116 -6.83 -6.23 -4.73
CA CYS A 116 -6.52 -6.42 -6.14
C CYS A 116 -5.92 -7.82 -6.37
N PRO A 117 -6.50 -8.67 -7.24
CA PRO A 117 -6.00 -10.03 -7.49
C PRO A 117 -4.53 -10.08 -7.94
N HIS A 118 -4.04 -9.01 -8.57
CA HIS A 118 -2.66 -8.92 -9.07
C HIS A 118 -1.64 -8.49 -8.01
N THR A 119 -2.07 -7.90 -6.89
CA THR A 119 -1.13 -7.38 -5.88
C THR A 119 -1.31 -7.97 -4.49
N ARG A 120 -2.43 -8.63 -4.22
CA ARG A 120 -2.71 -9.24 -2.90
C ARG A 120 -1.65 -10.26 -2.45
N PHE A 121 -0.91 -10.89 -3.39
CA PHE A 121 0.19 -11.78 -3.03
C PHE A 121 1.35 -11.04 -2.32
N LEU A 122 1.42 -9.72 -2.44
CA LEU A 122 2.38 -8.86 -1.72
C LEU A 122 1.94 -8.53 -0.28
N ARG A 123 0.77 -9.00 0.17
CA ARG A 123 0.23 -8.72 1.51
C ARG A 123 1.22 -9.05 2.65
N PRO A 124 1.97 -10.17 2.62
CA PRO A 124 2.99 -10.42 3.63
C PRO A 124 4.10 -9.35 3.66
N MET A 125 4.49 -8.81 2.49
CA MET A 125 5.43 -7.69 2.43
C MET A 125 4.84 -6.40 3.00
N ALA A 126 3.55 -6.16 2.77
CA ALA A 126 2.83 -5.01 3.31
C ALA A 126 2.71 -5.10 4.83
N ARG A 127 2.39 -6.29 5.38
CA ARG A 127 2.31 -6.51 6.84
C ARG A 127 3.63 -6.25 7.56
N PHE A 128 4.75 -6.55 6.93
CA PHE A 128 6.08 -6.25 7.44
C PHE A 128 6.72 -5.11 6.65
N HIS A 129 5.95 -4.05 6.44
CA HIS A 129 6.36 -2.93 5.60
C HIS A 129 7.69 -2.32 6.04
N LEU A 130 8.61 -2.18 5.09
CA LEU A 130 9.85 -1.45 5.22
C LEU A 130 9.74 -0.16 4.39
N PRO A 131 9.45 0.98 5.02
CA PRO A 131 9.32 2.24 4.32
C PRO A 131 10.60 2.63 3.59
N LEU A 132 10.46 3.22 2.40
CA LEU A 132 11.58 3.76 1.61
C LEU A 132 12.70 2.75 1.30
N SER A 133 12.38 1.44 1.30
CA SER A 133 13.33 0.38 0.98
C SER A 133 14.00 0.63 -0.37
N ASN A 134 15.29 0.33 -0.45
CA ASN A 134 16.02 0.38 -1.71
C ASN A 134 15.75 -0.86 -2.59
N GLN A 135 16.28 -0.87 -3.80
CA GLN A 135 16.05 -1.96 -4.76
C GLN A 135 16.55 -3.31 -4.24
N THR A 136 17.70 -3.35 -3.59
CA THR A 136 18.28 -4.59 -3.05
C THR A 136 17.43 -5.13 -1.91
N GLU A 137 17.01 -4.29 -0.98
CA GLU A 137 16.11 -4.68 0.12
C GLU A 137 14.78 -5.20 -0.40
N THR A 138 14.21 -4.54 -1.39
CA THR A 138 12.95 -4.96 -2.02
C THR A 138 13.12 -6.31 -2.70
N LEU A 139 14.19 -6.50 -3.49
CA LEU A 139 14.46 -7.75 -4.19
C LEU A 139 14.65 -8.91 -3.21
N VAL A 140 15.50 -8.74 -2.20
CA VAL A 140 15.77 -9.78 -1.19
C VAL A 140 14.48 -10.16 -0.46
N ARG A 141 13.69 -9.19 -0.02
CA ARG A 141 12.42 -9.44 0.68
C ARG A 141 11.40 -10.17 -0.21
N THR A 142 11.25 -9.75 -1.47
CA THR A 142 10.32 -10.38 -2.42
C THR A 142 10.75 -11.83 -2.70
N ALA A 143 12.02 -12.04 -3.01
CA ALA A 143 12.55 -13.38 -3.28
C ALA A 143 12.42 -14.29 -2.04
N SER A 144 12.77 -13.80 -0.85
CA SER A 144 12.67 -14.58 0.39
C SER A 144 11.24 -15.00 0.70
N LEU A 145 10.27 -14.10 0.55
CA LEU A 145 8.86 -14.41 0.79
C LEU A 145 8.33 -15.41 -0.24
N TYR A 146 8.71 -15.26 -1.52
CA TYR A 146 8.33 -16.20 -2.55
C TYR A 146 8.88 -17.60 -2.26
N LEU A 147 10.18 -17.72 -1.95
CA LEU A 147 10.81 -18.98 -1.63
C LEU A 147 10.21 -19.64 -0.37
N LEU A 148 9.92 -18.83 0.67
CA LEU A 148 9.27 -19.31 1.88
C LEU A 148 7.87 -19.86 1.58
N GLN A 149 7.10 -19.17 0.76
CA GLN A 149 5.77 -19.64 0.35
C GLN A 149 5.84 -20.95 -0.42
N GLN A 150 6.80 -21.09 -1.36
CA GLN A 150 7.01 -22.33 -2.10
C GLN A 150 7.41 -23.50 -1.16
N TYR A 151 8.29 -23.23 -0.21
CA TYR A 151 8.71 -24.22 0.79
C TYR A 151 7.52 -24.70 1.64
N MET A 152 6.69 -23.78 2.14
CA MET A 152 5.53 -24.12 2.95
C MET A 152 4.48 -24.92 2.16
N ASN A 153 4.22 -24.55 0.90
CA ASN A 153 3.27 -25.25 0.04
C ASN A 153 3.75 -26.67 -0.28
N GLY A 154 5.04 -26.85 -0.58
CA GLY A 154 5.64 -28.17 -0.85
C GLY A 154 5.60 -29.13 0.36
N HIS A 155 5.65 -28.60 1.58
CA HIS A 155 5.51 -29.41 2.80
C HIS A 155 4.07 -29.84 3.07
N GLN A 156 3.09 -29.00 2.73
CA GLN A 156 1.67 -29.36 2.90
C GLN A 156 1.22 -30.51 1.96
N GLU A 157 1.87 -30.67 0.80
CA GLU A 157 1.58 -31.77 -0.11
C GLU A 157 2.16 -33.09 0.40
N ASN A 158 3.32 -33.07 1.06
CA ASN A 158 3.96 -34.26 1.62
C ASN A 158 3.28 -34.80 2.89
N ASP A 159 2.62 -33.96 3.67
CA ASP A 159 1.89 -34.38 4.88
C ASP A 159 0.51 -35.01 4.57
N LYS A 160 0.05 -34.98 3.31
CA LYS A 160 -1.21 -35.59 2.84
C LYS A 160 -1.03 -36.92 2.13
N SER A 161 0.18 -37.46 2.06
CA SER A 161 0.55 -38.77 1.52
C SER A 161 0.78 -39.75 2.65
#